data_36f789cec6d9dd6849c1654278788c3f
#
_entry.id   36f789cec6d9dd6849c1654278788c3f
#
_cell.length_a   1.000
_cell.length_b   1.000
_cell.length_c   1.000
_cell.angle_alpha   90.00
_cell.angle_beta   90.00
_cell.angle_gamma   90.00
#
_symmetry.space_group_name_H-M   'P 1'
#
loop_
_entity.id
_entity.type
_entity.pdbx_description
1 polymer ?
#
loop_
_entity_poly.entity_id
_entity_poly.type
_entity_poly.pdbx_seq_one_letter_code
_entity_poly.pdbx_strand_id
1 'polypeptide(L)'
;ELVNQKLANDISEEEINAYYEKNKELFRLDNPLVKGLFIKVPLSSPDLGNVRVWYRKNNQDVIEKLEKYSLRNAVSYDYFYDRWTSVPDVAAKIPLKVLDTDANYLDKNRNVEVKDTAFCYFLHIEDFLDKDKQKPLDFARDEIKEILINLKRVEFINKVKEDLYQRASDRNKIIYYYLNSDE
;
A
#
# COMPACT_ATOMS: atom_id res chain seq x y z
N GLU A 1 16.33 17.47 -0.24
CA GLU A 1 15.15 17.20 -1.10
C GLU A 1 15.56 16.79 -2.52
N LEU A 2 16.43 17.56 -3.20
CA LEU A 2 16.93 17.27 -4.56
C LEU A 2 17.71 15.95 -4.68
N VAL A 3 18.49 15.57 -3.67
CA VAL A 3 19.24 14.29 -3.66
C VAL A 3 18.28 13.11 -3.58
N ASN A 4 17.22 13.21 -2.76
CA ASN A 4 16.22 12.16 -2.63
C ASN A 4 15.40 11.95 -3.91
N GLN A 5 15.02 13.04 -4.59
CA GLN A 5 14.33 12.97 -5.88
C GLN A 5 15.22 12.31 -6.96
N LYS A 6 16.51 12.64 -6.98
CA LYS A 6 17.43 12.04 -7.92
C LYS A 6 17.62 10.55 -7.67
N LEU A 7 17.82 10.14 -6.40
CA LEU A 7 17.94 8.73 -6.01
C LEU A 7 16.65 7.93 -6.28
N ALA A 8 15.48 8.56 -6.10
CA ALA A 8 14.19 7.91 -6.38
C ALA A 8 13.98 7.62 -7.87
N ASN A 9 14.52 8.50 -8.75
CA ASN A 9 14.45 8.31 -10.20
C ASN A 9 15.47 7.29 -10.72
N ASP A 10 16.49 6.96 -9.93
CA ASP A 10 17.57 6.02 -10.30
C ASP A 10 17.26 4.56 -9.89
N ILE A 11 16.06 4.27 -9.34
CA ILE A 11 15.67 2.91 -8.98
C ILE A 11 14.87 2.30 -10.11
N SER A 12 15.39 1.21 -10.67
CA SER A 12 14.77 0.49 -11.75
C SER A 12 13.79 -0.59 -11.24
N GLU A 13 12.89 -1.03 -12.12
CA GLU A 13 11.98 -2.15 -11.83
C GLU A 13 12.74 -3.45 -11.60
N GLU A 14 13.88 -3.64 -12.28
CA GLU A 14 14.74 -4.80 -12.10
C GLU A 14 15.36 -4.81 -10.69
N GLU A 15 15.76 -3.65 -10.15
CA GLU A 15 16.28 -3.54 -8.78
C GLU A 15 15.19 -3.88 -7.75
N ILE A 16 13.95 -3.40 -7.96
CA ILE A 16 12.80 -3.70 -7.10
C ILE A 16 12.52 -5.20 -7.10
N ASN A 17 12.43 -5.81 -8.28
CA ASN A 17 12.18 -7.24 -8.44
C ASN A 17 13.30 -8.07 -7.79
N ALA A 18 14.56 -7.74 -8.06
CA ALA A 18 15.71 -8.45 -7.51
C ALA A 18 15.76 -8.36 -5.98
N TYR A 19 15.45 -7.18 -5.42
CA TYR A 19 15.40 -7.00 -3.97
C TYR A 19 14.27 -7.82 -3.34
N TYR A 20 13.08 -7.80 -3.93
CA TYR A 20 11.94 -8.58 -3.47
C TYR A 20 12.24 -10.08 -3.48
N GLU A 21 12.74 -10.61 -4.61
CA GLU A 21 13.07 -12.03 -4.76
C GLU A 21 14.11 -12.51 -3.74
N LYS A 22 15.13 -11.69 -3.51
CA LYS A 22 16.22 -11.99 -2.56
C LYS A 22 15.75 -11.97 -1.09
N ASN A 23 14.72 -11.16 -0.79
CA ASN A 23 14.31 -10.87 0.59
C ASN A 23 12.84 -11.27 0.85
N LYS A 24 12.30 -12.25 0.13
CA LYS A 24 10.89 -12.69 0.21
C LYS A 24 10.40 -12.89 1.64
N GLU A 25 11.23 -13.47 2.49
CA GLU A 25 10.85 -13.76 3.88
C GLU A 25 10.57 -12.52 4.72
N LEU A 26 11.08 -11.35 4.32
CA LEU A 26 10.82 -10.08 4.99
C LEU A 26 9.46 -9.49 4.60
N PHE A 27 8.91 -9.90 3.45
CA PHE A 27 7.66 -9.38 2.91
C PHE A 27 6.49 -10.31 3.23
N ARG A 28 6.09 -10.32 4.50
CA ARG A 28 4.89 -10.99 4.99
C ARG A 28 3.80 -9.98 5.30
N LEU A 29 2.55 -10.37 5.11
CA LEU A 29 1.41 -9.51 5.39
C LEU A 29 1.13 -9.42 6.89
N ASP A 30 1.09 -8.21 7.43
CA ASP A 30 0.65 -7.95 8.81
C ASP A 30 -0.87 -7.97 8.93
N ASN A 31 -1.56 -7.60 7.86
CA ASN A 31 -3.02 -7.59 7.75
C ASN A 31 -3.46 -8.25 6.46
N PRO A 32 -4.67 -8.84 6.42
CA PRO A 32 -5.25 -9.34 5.18
C PRO A 32 -5.40 -8.25 4.14
N LEU A 33 -5.27 -8.62 2.86
CA LEU A 33 -5.50 -7.77 1.71
C LEU A 33 -6.73 -8.22 0.94
N VAL A 34 -7.38 -7.27 0.28
CA VAL A 34 -8.56 -7.49 -0.54
C VAL A 34 -8.46 -6.75 -1.86
N LYS A 35 -9.14 -7.29 -2.89
CA LYS A 35 -9.50 -6.61 -4.12
C LYS A 35 -11.00 -6.57 -4.24
N GLY A 36 -11.57 -5.51 -4.84
CA GLY A 36 -13.01 -5.39 -4.98
C GLY A 36 -13.50 -3.98 -5.25
N LEU A 37 -14.67 -3.67 -4.70
CA LEU A 37 -15.26 -2.34 -4.78
C LEU A 37 -15.90 -1.92 -3.45
N PHE A 38 -15.94 -0.63 -3.23
CA PHE A 38 -16.66 0.03 -2.15
C PHE A 38 -17.49 1.20 -2.71
N ILE A 39 -18.75 1.31 -2.27
CA ILE A 39 -19.62 2.43 -2.64
C ILE A 39 -20.41 2.88 -1.42
N LYS A 40 -20.40 4.18 -1.15
CA LYS A 40 -21.21 4.85 -0.11
C LYS A 40 -22.20 5.79 -0.78
N VAL A 41 -23.49 5.58 -0.58
CA VAL A 41 -24.56 6.40 -1.17
C VAL A 41 -25.55 6.86 -0.11
N PRO A 42 -26.17 8.06 -0.25
CA PRO A 42 -27.30 8.47 0.59
C PRO A 42 -28.44 7.48 0.50
N LEU A 43 -29.17 7.26 1.60
CA LEU A 43 -30.39 6.42 1.60
C LEU A 43 -31.49 6.97 0.69
N SER A 44 -31.48 8.28 0.41
CA SER A 44 -32.39 8.94 -0.52
C SER A 44 -32.02 8.81 -1.99
N SER A 45 -30.88 8.17 -2.31
CA SER A 45 -30.45 8.03 -3.70
C SER A 45 -31.39 7.16 -4.51
N PRO A 46 -31.65 7.51 -5.78
CA PRO A 46 -32.48 6.72 -6.66
C PRO A 46 -31.84 5.35 -6.94
N ASP A 47 -32.66 4.40 -7.35
CA ASP A 47 -32.22 3.10 -7.89
C ASP A 47 -31.33 2.23 -6.97
N LEU A 48 -31.40 2.41 -5.64
CA LEU A 48 -30.67 1.57 -4.67
C LEU A 48 -30.97 0.07 -4.83
N GLY A 49 -32.17 -0.28 -5.31
CA GLY A 49 -32.53 -1.67 -5.64
C GLY A 49 -31.62 -2.25 -6.73
N ASN A 50 -31.31 -1.47 -7.76
CA ASN A 50 -30.42 -1.87 -8.83
C ASN A 50 -28.97 -2.00 -8.34
N VAL A 51 -28.50 -1.07 -7.49
CA VAL A 51 -27.15 -1.11 -6.91
C VAL A 51 -26.95 -2.41 -6.12
N ARG A 52 -27.98 -2.86 -5.34
CA ARG A 52 -27.94 -4.13 -4.59
C ARG A 52 -27.76 -5.37 -5.48
N VAL A 53 -28.19 -5.29 -6.72
CA VAL A 53 -28.00 -6.38 -7.69
C VAL A 53 -26.64 -6.25 -8.37
N TRP A 54 -26.26 -5.04 -8.70
CA TRP A 54 -25.05 -4.77 -9.49
C TRP A 54 -23.75 -5.00 -8.69
N TYR A 55 -23.65 -4.51 -7.45
CA TYR A 55 -22.41 -4.59 -6.66
C TYR A 55 -21.93 -6.02 -6.38
N ARG A 56 -22.82 -7.02 -6.57
CA ARG A 56 -22.51 -8.44 -6.39
C ARG A 56 -21.96 -9.12 -7.63
N LYS A 57 -21.88 -8.39 -8.73
CA LYS A 57 -21.51 -8.94 -10.04
C LYS A 57 -20.20 -8.29 -10.50
N ASN A 58 -19.30 -9.13 -10.99
CA ASN A 58 -18.00 -8.72 -11.52
C ASN A 58 -17.92 -8.93 -13.04
N ASN A 59 -18.86 -8.37 -13.80
CA ASN A 59 -18.75 -8.30 -15.25
C ASN A 59 -18.63 -6.84 -15.69
N GLN A 60 -17.92 -6.62 -16.79
CA GLN A 60 -17.56 -5.29 -17.30
C GLN A 60 -18.78 -4.37 -17.47
N ASP A 61 -19.89 -4.87 -18.04
CA ASP A 61 -21.11 -4.08 -18.27
C ASP A 61 -21.74 -3.58 -16.98
N VAL A 62 -21.65 -4.37 -15.91
CA VAL A 62 -22.20 -4.01 -14.61
C VAL A 62 -21.27 -3.05 -13.87
N ILE A 63 -19.96 -3.25 -13.96
CA ILE A 63 -18.97 -2.33 -13.41
C ILE A 63 -19.15 -0.94 -14.02
N GLU A 64 -19.29 -0.83 -15.35
CA GLU A 64 -19.55 0.46 -16.00
C GLU A 64 -20.86 1.12 -15.55
N LYS A 65 -21.91 0.34 -15.32
CA LYS A 65 -23.18 0.86 -14.77
C LYS A 65 -23.01 1.39 -13.36
N LEU A 66 -22.26 0.66 -12.51
CA LEU A 66 -21.95 1.08 -11.16
C LEU A 66 -21.09 2.34 -11.14
N GLU A 67 -20.07 2.43 -12.00
CA GLU A 67 -19.23 3.61 -12.14
C GLU A 67 -20.06 4.85 -12.51
N LYS A 68 -20.89 4.73 -13.56
CA LYS A 68 -21.81 5.81 -14.01
C LYS A 68 -22.78 6.22 -12.91
N TYR A 69 -23.29 5.24 -12.16
CA TYR A 69 -24.17 5.50 -11.01
C TYR A 69 -23.41 6.21 -9.89
N SER A 70 -22.22 5.71 -9.53
CA SER A 70 -21.41 6.23 -8.43
C SER A 70 -20.95 7.66 -8.69
N LEU A 71 -20.55 8.00 -9.90
CA LEU A 71 -20.21 9.36 -10.31
C LEU A 71 -21.34 10.39 -10.08
N ARG A 72 -22.60 9.94 -10.13
CA ARG A 72 -23.76 10.83 -10.00
C ARG A 72 -24.34 10.87 -8.59
N ASN A 73 -24.27 9.76 -7.87
CA ASN A 73 -25.06 9.54 -6.66
C ASN A 73 -24.22 9.18 -5.43
N ALA A 74 -22.99 8.69 -5.58
CA ALA A 74 -22.19 8.28 -4.45
C ALA A 74 -21.50 9.46 -3.78
N VAL A 75 -21.44 9.43 -2.45
CA VAL A 75 -20.64 10.35 -1.65
C VAL A 75 -19.16 9.94 -1.69
N SER A 76 -18.92 8.63 -1.74
CA SER A 76 -17.59 8.06 -1.88
C SER A 76 -17.69 6.69 -2.56
N TYR A 77 -16.75 6.39 -3.41
CA TYR A 77 -16.61 5.07 -4.03
C TYR A 77 -15.15 4.80 -4.30
N ASP A 78 -14.81 3.52 -4.38
CA ASP A 78 -13.47 3.03 -4.64
C ASP A 78 -13.55 1.70 -5.38
N TYR A 79 -12.97 1.64 -6.57
CA TYR A 79 -12.86 0.44 -7.40
C TYR A 79 -11.40 -0.01 -7.32
N PHE A 80 -11.14 -1.08 -6.56
CA PHE A 80 -9.79 -1.61 -6.30
C PHE A 80 -9.65 -3.05 -6.78
N TYR A 81 -10.25 -3.37 -7.94
CA TYR A 81 -10.11 -4.69 -8.56
C TYR A 81 -8.69 -4.96 -9.08
N ASP A 82 -7.98 -3.91 -9.46
CA ASP A 82 -6.64 -3.94 -10.04
C ASP A 82 -5.52 -3.77 -9.00
N ARG A 83 -5.86 -3.40 -7.77
CA ARG A 83 -4.89 -3.18 -6.69
C ARG A 83 -5.31 -3.82 -5.39
N TRP A 84 -4.33 -4.25 -4.61
CA TRP A 84 -4.53 -4.72 -3.25
C TRP A 84 -4.78 -3.53 -2.29
N THR A 85 -5.74 -3.70 -1.40
CA THR A 85 -6.08 -2.75 -0.33
C THR A 85 -6.12 -3.51 0.99
N SER A 86 -5.60 -2.92 2.07
CA SER A 86 -5.62 -3.58 3.37
C SER A 86 -7.05 -3.62 3.95
N VAL A 87 -7.38 -4.69 4.68
CA VAL A 87 -8.67 -4.77 5.37
C VAL A 87 -8.87 -3.61 6.35
N PRO A 88 -7.88 -3.16 7.13
CA PRO A 88 -8.02 -1.95 7.95
C PRO A 88 -8.40 -0.69 7.16
N ASP A 89 -7.86 -0.49 5.95
CA ASP A 89 -8.21 0.66 5.11
C ASP A 89 -9.65 0.59 4.60
N VAL A 90 -10.15 -0.61 4.35
CA VAL A 90 -11.56 -0.83 4.01
C VAL A 90 -12.45 -0.61 5.24
N ALA A 91 -12.04 -1.12 6.40
CA ALA A 91 -12.76 -0.96 7.68
C ALA A 91 -12.94 0.51 8.06
N ALA A 92 -11.96 1.36 7.78
CA ALA A 92 -12.06 2.79 8.02
C ALA A 92 -13.16 3.49 7.18
N LYS A 93 -13.60 2.89 6.08
CA LYS A 93 -14.61 3.46 5.16
C LYS A 93 -16.04 2.99 5.45
N ILE A 94 -16.22 1.89 6.15
CA ILE A 94 -17.51 1.22 6.35
C ILE A 94 -17.79 1.00 7.85
N PRO A 95 -18.99 1.32 8.38
CA PRO A 95 -19.30 1.13 9.79
C PRO A 95 -19.61 -0.35 10.10
N LEU A 96 -18.65 -1.22 9.90
CA LEU A 96 -18.74 -2.67 10.07
C LEU A 96 -17.83 -3.13 11.21
N LYS A 97 -18.32 -3.01 12.44
CA LYS A 97 -17.56 -3.27 13.67
C LYS A 97 -16.95 -4.67 13.78
N VAL A 98 -17.47 -5.67 13.08
CA VAL A 98 -16.88 -7.01 13.07
C VAL A 98 -15.46 -7.04 12.51
N LEU A 99 -15.10 -6.10 11.63
CA LEU A 99 -13.74 -5.98 11.07
C LEU A 99 -12.71 -5.55 12.11
N ASP A 100 -13.15 -4.93 13.21
CA ASP A 100 -12.25 -4.54 14.32
C ASP A 100 -11.77 -5.78 15.10
N THR A 101 -12.50 -6.88 15.04
CA THR A 101 -12.25 -8.10 15.82
C THR A 101 -11.97 -9.33 14.96
N ASP A 102 -12.45 -9.36 13.74
CA ASP A 102 -12.26 -10.46 12.77
C ASP A 102 -11.89 -9.91 11.39
N ALA A 103 -10.61 -9.75 11.15
CA ALA A 103 -10.09 -9.30 9.85
C ALA A 103 -10.35 -10.31 8.72
N ASN A 104 -10.63 -11.58 9.04
CA ASN A 104 -10.93 -12.64 8.07
C ASN A 104 -12.43 -12.75 7.75
N TYR A 105 -13.26 -11.90 8.36
CA TYR A 105 -14.70 -11.86 8.10
C TYR A 105 -15.01 -11.74 6.60
N LEU A 106 -14.24 -10.94 5.87
CA LEU A 106 -14.44 -10.68 4.43
C LEU A 106 -14.08 -11.87 3.54
N ASP A 107 -13.28 -12.83 4.01
CA ASP A 107 -13.03 -14.07 3.27
C ASP A 107 -14.30 -14.88 3.02
N LYS A 108 -15.15 -14.95 4.03
CA LYS A 108 -16.43 -15.68 3.99
C LYS A 108 -17.60 -14.81 3.52
N ASN A 109 -17.52 -13.51 3.74
CA ASN A 109 -18.60 -12.55 3.47
C ASN A 109 -18.18 -11.59 2.36
N ARG A 110 -18.17 -12.10 1.12
CA ARG A 110 -17.71 -11.37 -0.06
C ARG A 110 -18.59 -10.19 -0.48
N ASN A 111 -19.84 -10.18 -0.04
CA ASN A 111 -20.82 -9.14 -0.36
C ASN A 111 -21.43 -8.61 0.93
N VAL A 112 -21.10 -7.38 1.27
CA VAL A 112 -21.56 -6.74 2.50
C VAL A 112 -22.38 -5.50 2.16
N GLU A 113 -23.57 -5.40 2.74
CA GLU A 113 -24.40 -4.20 2.74
C GLU A 113 -24.60 -3.76 4.20
N VAL A 114 -24.20 -2.53 4.50
CA VAL A 114 -24.41 -1.90 5.81
C VAL A 114 -25.17 -0.60 5.60
N LYS A 115 -25.97 -0.22 6.58
CA LYS A 115 -26.71 1.05 6.61
C LYS A 115 -26.49 1.75 7.94
N ASP A 116 -26.39 3.03 7.89
CA ASP A 116 -26.55 3.91 9.05
C ASP A 116 -27.81 4.79 8.88
N THR A 117 -27.92 5.86 9.63
CA THR A 117 -29.08 6.79 9.59
C THR A 117 -29.18 7.58 8.30
N ALA A 118 -28.10 7.73 7.52
CA ALA A 118 -28.03 8.60 6.35
C ALA A 118 -27.56 7.89 5.08
N PHE A 119 -26.78 6.82 5.20
CA PHE A 119 -26.10 6.19 4.10
C PHE A 119 -26.28 4.69 4.01
N CYS A 120 -26.19 4.18 2.78
CA CYS A 120 -26.03 2.77 2.49
C CYS A 120 -24.61 2.54 1.96
N TYR A 121 -23.96 1.50 2.48
CA TYR A 121 -22.59 1.10 2.15
C TYR A 121 -22.64 -0.26 1.47
N PHE A 122 -22.01 -0.36 0.31
CA PHE A 122 -21.88 -1.60 -0.44
C PHE A 122 -20.41 -1.93 -0.55
N LEU A 123 -20.04 -3.14 -0.19
CA LEU A 123 -18.70 -3.68 -0.31
C LEU A 123 -18.77 -5.03 -1.01
N HIS A 124 -18.01 -5.18 -2.07
CA HIS A 124 -17.80 -6.47 -2.76
C HIS A 124 -16.33 -6.80 -2.75
N ILE A 125 -16.02 -8.03 -2.33
CA ILE A 125 -14.66 -8.56 -2.30
C ILE A 125 -14.53 -9.64 -3.38
N GLU A 126 -13.69 -9.37 -4.35
CA GLU A 126 -13.34 -10.32 -5.41
C GLU A 126 -12.26 -11.28 -4.92
N ASP A 127 -11.12 -10.73 -4.50
CA ASP A 127 -9.98 -11.49 -3.99
C ASP A 127 -9.70 -11.17 -2.53
N PHE A 128 -9.26 -12.18 -1.80
CA PHE A 128 -8.83 -12.07 -0.41
C PHE A 128 -7.50 -12.79 -0.22
N LEU A 129 -6.55 -12.14 0.43
CA LEU A 129 -5.26 -12.68 0.80
C LEU A 129 -5.06 -12.53 2.31
N ASP A 130 -4.92 -13.66 3.02
CA ASP A 130 -4.82 -13.69 4.46
C ASP A 130 -3.50 -13.10 4.98
N LYS A 131 -3.50 -12.68 6.24
CA LYS A 131 -2.27 -12.28 6.93
C LYS A 131 -1.24 -13.41 6.94
N ASP A 132 -0.01 -13.08 7.19
CA ASP A 132 1.14 -14.00 7.18
C ASP A 132 1.46 -14.63 5.81
N LYS A 133 0.64 -14.36 4.79
CA LYS A 133 0.96 -14.73 3.41
C LYS A 133 2.05 -13.83 2.84
N GLN A 134 2.65 -14.28 1.74
CA GLN A 134 3.60 -13.49 0.98
C GLN A 134 2.93 -12.19 0.51
N LYS A 135 3.53 -11.05 0.85
CA LYS A 135 3.07 -9.73 0.38
C LYS A 135 3.25 -9.67 -1.14
N PRO A 136 2.20 -9.41 -1.94
CA PRO A 136 2.34 -9.26 -3.40
C PRO A 136 3.34 -8.15 -3.76
N LEU A 137 4.11 -8.35 -4.82
CA LEU A 137 5.12 -7.39 -5.26
C LEU A 137 4.52 -6.00 -5.52
N ASP A 138 3.37 -5.95 -6.18
CA ASP A 138 2.70 -4.67 -6.49
C ASP A 138 2.33 -3.91 -5.22
N PHE A 139 1.94 -4.62 -4.16
CA PHE A 139 1.63 -4.03 -2.85
C PHE A 139 2.89 -3.65 -2.07
N ALA A 140 3.98 -4.41 -2.21
CA ALA A 140 5.26 -4.16 -1.55
C ALA A 140 6.13 -3.13 -2.29
N ARG A 141 5.80 -2.76 -3.52
CA ARG A 141 6.62 -1.96 -4.44
C ARG A 141 7.11 -0.66 -3.82
N ASP A 142 6.21 0.13 -3.25
CA ASP A 142 6.56 1.43 -2.67
C ASP A 142 7.45 1.28 -1.43
N GLU A 143 7.17 0.28 -0.60
CA GLU A 143 8.00 -0.08 0.56
C GLU A 143 9.41 -0.46 0.13
N ILE A 144 9.54 -1.31 -0.91
CA ILE A 144 10.84 -1.71 -1.46
C ILE A 144 11.58 -0.51 -2.04
N LYS A 145 10.88 0.36 -2.75
CA LYS A 145 11.47 1.57 -3.33
C LYS A 145 12.04 2.48 -2.23
N GLU A 146 11.33 2.69 -1.15
CA GLU A 146 11.82 3.45 0.01
C GLU A 146 13.05 2.80 0.66
N ILE A 147 13.07 1.49 0.80
CA ILE A 147 14.23 0.75 1.30
C ILE A 147 15.44 0.96 0.39
N LEU A 148 15.29 0.82 -0.93
CA LEU A 148 16.36 0.99 -1.90
C LEU A 148 16.89 2.43 -1.93
N ILE A 149 16.01 3.44 -1.82
CA ILE A 149 16.40 4.85 -1.69
C ILE A 149 17.30 5.03 -0.46
N ASN A 150 16.90 4.47 0.67
CA ASN A 150 17.66 4.57 1.91
C ASN A 150 19.02 3.87 1.81
N LEU A 151 19.07 2.69 1.20
CA LEU A 151 20.34 1.97 0.96
C LEU A 151 21.29 2.78 0.06
N LYS A 152 20.81 3.29 -1.07
CA LYS A 152 21.61 4.15 -1.98
C LYS A 152 22.07 5.44 -1.29
N ARG A 153 21.24 6.01 -0.41
CA ARG A 153 21.61 7.19 0.37
C ARG A 153 22.77 6.90 1.33
N VAL A 154 22.71 5.79 2.06
CA VAL A 154 23.77 5.37 2.99
C VAL A 154 25.06 5.11 2.21
N GLU A 155 24.99 4.42 1.10
CA GLU A 155 26.14 4.16 0.23
C GLU A 155 26.77 5.46 -0.29
N PHE A 156 25.96 6.39 -0.78
CA PHE A 156 26.42 7.71 -1.23
C PHE A 156 27.12 8.50 -0.12
N ILE A 157 26.53 8.53 1.08
CA ILE A 157 27.14 9.23 2.23
C ILE A 157 28.50 8.60 2.59
N ASN A 158 28.58 7.27 2.61
CA ASN A 158 29.82 6.56 2.93
C ASN A 158 30.89 6.84 1.88
N LYS A 159 30.53 6.85 0.60
CA LYS A 159 31.44 7.21 -0.50
C LYS A 159 31.96 8.65 -0.37
N VAL A 160 31.08 9.60 -0.08
CA VAL A 160 31.48 11.00 0.14
C VAL A 160 32.43 11.13 1.33
N LYS A 161 32.16 10.43 2.44
CA LYS A 161 33.05 10.42 3.61
C LYS A 161 34.42 9.85 3.26
N GLU A 162 34.47 8.74 2.53
CA GLU A 162 35.71 8.12 2.08
C GLU A 162 36.49 9.04 1.17
N ASP A 163 35.86 9.66 0.17
CA ASP A 163 36.46 10.61 -0.73
C ASP A 163 37.07 11.84 0.02
N LEU A 164 36.33 12.34 1.03
CA LEU A 164 36.80 13.44 1.86
C LEU A 164 38.00 13.03 2.71
N TYR A 165 37.97 11.84 3.30
CA TYR A 165 39.06 11.29 4.09
C TYR A 165 40.34 11.13 3.24
N GLN A 166 40.22 10.54 2.06
CA GLN A 166 41.34 10.36 1.13
C GLN A 166 41.93 11.70 0.74
N ARG A 167 41.12 12.68 0.33
CA ARG A 167 41.59 14.03 -0.03
C ARG A 167 42.28 14.76 1.12
N ALA A 168 41.79 14.56 2.38
CA ALA A 168 42.40 15.16 3.55
C ALA A 168 43.72 14.47 3.91
N SER A 169 43.82 13.16 3.75
CA SER A 169 45.01 12.35 3.94
C SER A 169 46.10 12.75 2.94
N ASP A 170 45.77 12.81 1.63
CA ASP A 170 46.69 13.16 0.53
C ASP A 170 47.27 14.57 0.69
N ARG A 171 46.52 15.47 1.35
CA ARG A 171 46.99 16.85 1.63
C ARG A 171 47.72 16.99 2.96
N ASN A 172 48.08 15.91 3.66
CA ASN A 172 48.69 15.89 4.99
C ASN A 172 47.96 16.78 6.02
N LYS A 173 46.62 16.91 5.89
CA LYS A 173 45.80 17.72 6.78
C LYS A 173 45.16 16.93 7.93
N ILE A 174 45.37 15.59 8.02
CA ILE A 174 44.86 14.75 9.10
C ILE A 174 45.98 14.59 10.12
N ILE A 175 45.75 15.11 11.34
CA ILE A 175 46.61 14.90 12.50
C ILE A 175 45.95 13.82 13.34
N TYR A 176 46.65 12.66 13.48
CA TYR A 176 46.19 11.60 14.38
C TYR A 176 46.66 11.89 15.81
N TYR A 177 45.72 12.15 16.72
CA TYR A 177 46.01 12.17 18.15
C TYR A 177 45.89 10.74 18.68
N TYR A 178 47.01 10.07 18.90
CA TYR A 178 47.03 8.86 19.70
C TYR A 178 46.87 9.27 21.18
N LEU A 179 45.73 8.97 21.77
CA LEU A 179 45.60 8.94 23.21
C LEU A 179 46.40 7.72 23.71
N ASN A 180 47.63 7.94 24.14
CA ASN A 180 48.33 6.94 24.90
C ASN A 180 47.57 6.80 26.22
N SER A 181 46.85 5.72 26.38
CA SER A 181 46.37 5.25 27.66
C SER A 181 47.52 4.51 28.34
N ASP A 182 48.46 5.27 28.88
CA ASP A 182 49.40 4.77 29.88
C ASP A 182 48.87 5.14 31.27
N GLU A 183 48.59 4.10 32.04
CA GLU A 183 48.43 3.85 33.47
C GLU A 183 47.04 3.42 33.87
#